data_ddfc1e71c87c79a0a9c17d3d12dcee97
#
_entry.id   ddfc1e71c87c79a0a9c17d3d12dcee97
#
_cell.length_a   1.000
_cell.length_b   1.000
_cell.length_c   1.000
_cell.angle_alpha   90.00
_cell.angle_beta   90.00
_cell.angle_gamma   90.00
#
_symmetry.space_group_name_H-M   'P 1'
#
loop_
_entity.id
_entity.type
_entity.pdbx_description
1 polymer ?
#
loop_
_entity_poly.entity_id
_entity_poly.type
_entity_poly.pdbx_seq_one_letter_code
_entity_poly.pdbx_strand_id
1 'polypeptide(L)'
;EEALALTMPSGETLEAAYVSATATIGEKISFRRFALIEKTDAQHFGAYQHNGGRIGVISVIDGGDDALAKQISMHIAAMKPTVLSYKELDEQFVKDELAQLNHVIDQDNESRAMVGKPALPHLKYGSKAQLTDAVVAQAEEDIKAELAAEGKPEKIWDKIIPGKMDRFMLDNTKVDQAYTLLAQVYIMDDSKTVEAYLESVNASVVEFARFEVGEGIEKAANDFENEVAATMAAALGQN
;
A
#
# COMPACT_ATOMS: atom_id res chain seq x y z
N GLU A 1 -15.13 0.28 23.46
CA GLU A 1 -15.46 -0.02 24.87
C GLU A 1 -15.52 -1.54 25.12
N GLU A 2 -16.21 -2.34 24.31
CA GLU A 2 -16.33 -3.79 24.47
C GLU A 2 -14.97 -4.51 24.54
N ALA A 3 -14.01 -4.12 23.71
CA ALA A 3 -12.68 -4.75 23.71
C ALA A 3 -11.91 -4.53 25.04
N LEU A 4 -12.11 -3.41 25.70
CA LEU A 4 -11.45 -3.12 26.99
C LEU A 4 -11.97 -4.00 28.13
N ALA A 5 -13.21 -4.48 28.02
CA ALA A 5 -13.83 -5.37 28.99
C ALA A 5 -13.41 -6.84 28.83
N LEU A 6 -12.70 -7.21 27.75
CA LEU A 6 -12.23 -8.57 27.52
C LEU A 6 -11.25 -9.01 28.62
N THR A 7 -11.48 -10.22 29.14
CA THR A 7 -10.58 -10.82 30.14
C THR A 7 -9.38 -11.44 29.45
N MET A 8 -8.19 -11.02 29.86
CA MET A 8 -6.92 -11.56 29.37
C MET A 8 -6.62 -12.94 30.02
N PRO A 9 -5.71 -13.72 29.46
CA PRO A 9 -5.28 -14.98 30.06
C PRO A 9 -4.72 -14.84 31.51
N SER A 10 -4.26 -13.63 31.88
CA SER A 10 -3.85 -13.28 33.25
C SER A 10 -5.01 -13.21 34.26
N GLY A 11 -6.25 -13.19 33.80
CA GLY A 11 -7.46 -13.05 34.62
C GLY A 11 -7.88 -11.60 34.88
N GLU A 12 -7.12 -10.62 34.43
CA GLU A 12 -7.49 -9.19 34.49
C GLU A 12 -8.15 -8.74 33.19
N THR A 13 -8.87 -7.62 33.20
CA THR A 13 -9.41 -7.02 31.98
C THR A 13 -8.32 -6.29 31.21
N LEU A 14 -8.49 -6.17 29.89
CA LEU A 14 -7.58 -5.39 29.06
C LEU A 14 -7.46 -3.94 29.55
N GLU A 15 -8.55 -3.36 30.04
CA GLU A 15 -8.54 -2.02 30.64
C GLU A 15 -7.65 -1.96 31.89
N ALA A 16 -7.75 -2.92 32.80
CA ALA A 16 -6.92 -2.97 34.00
C ALA A 16 -5.44 -3.13 33.67
N ALA A 17 -5.10 -4.02 32.72
CA ALA A 17 -3.74 -4.20 32.25
C ALA A 17 -3.17 -2.92 31.62
N TYR A 18 -3.94 -2.25 30.81
CA TYR A 18 -3.57 -0.99 30.16
C TYR A 18 -3.35 0.14 31.18
N VAL A 19 -4.22 0.28 32.19
CA VAL A 19 -4.05 1.28 33.27
C VAL A 19 -2.79 0.99 34.07
N SER A 20 -2.55 -0.28 34.42
CA SER A 20 -1.35 -0.72 35.13
C SER A 20 -0.07 -0.45 34.35
N ALA A 21 -0.09 -0.72 33.05
CA ALA A 21 1.05 -0.45 32.16
C ALA A 21 1.33 1.06 32.06
N THR A 22 0.29 1.89 31.92
CA THR A 22 0.40 3.36 31.93
C THR A 22 1.03 3.87 33.21
N ALA A 23 0.57 3.37 34.37
CA ALA A 23 1.13 3.74 35.65
C ALA A 23 2.60 3.32 35.85
N THR A 24 2.97 2.16 35.33
CA THR A 24 4.33 1.61 35.42
C THR A 24 5.33 2.34 34.51
N ILE A 25 4.91 2.68 33.32
CA ILE A 25 5.77 3.33 32.30
C ILE A 25 5.84 4.84 32.55
N GLY A 26 4.80 5.44 33.16
CA GLY A 26 4.69 6.87 33.36
C GLY A 26 4.33 7.67 32.11
N GLU A 27 3.98 6.99 31.01
CA GLU A 27 3.56 7.60 29.77
C GLU A 27 2.12 7.20 29.44
N LYS A 28 1.38 8.12 28.81
CA LYS A 28 0.00 7.83 28.37
C LYS A 28 0.01 6.83 27.24
N ILE A 29 -0.45 5.61 27.51
CA ILE A 29 -0.74 4.58 26.52
C ILE A 29 -2.20 4.74 26.06
N SER A 30 -2.50 4.55 24.79
CA SER A 30 -3.85 4.59 24.25
C SER A 30 -4.14 3.33 23.45
N PHE A 31 -5.21 2.63 23.82
CA PHE A 31 -5.77 1.55 23.02
C PHE A 31 -6.61 2.18 21.90
N ARG A 32 -6.17 2.08 20.64
CA ARG A 32 -6.78 2.81 19.53
C ARG A 32 -7.68 1.95 18.68
N ARG A 33 -7.22 0.78 18.27
CA ARG A 33 -7.93 -0.11 17.36
C ARG A 33 -7.47 -1.55 17.52
N PHE A 34 -8.31 -2.46 17.15
CA PHE A 34 -8.03 -3.90 17.02
C PHE A 34 -8.73 -4.44 15.78
N ALA A 35 -8.33 -5.60 15.34
CA ALA A 35 -9.03 -6.39 14.34
C ALA A 35 -9.24 -7.81 14.89
N LEU A 36 -10.44 -8.34 14.70
CA LEU A 36 -10.73 -9.75 14.90
C LEU A 36 -10.79 -10.40 13.52
N ILE A 37 -9.92 -11.34 13.28
CA ILE A 37 -9.84 -12.08 12.01
C ILE A 37 -10.11 -13.54 12.32
N GLU A 38 -11.05 -14.11 11.60
CA GLU A 38 -11.47 -15.50 11.72
C GLU A 38 -11.11 -16.29 10.46
N LYS A 39 -10.85 -17.56 10.62
CA LYS A 39 -10.64 -18.47 9.50
C LYS A 39 -11.48 -19.74 9.66
N THR A 40 -11.76 -20.38 8.56
CA THR A 40 -12.29 -21.75 8.55
C THR A 40 -11.17 -22.76 8.76
N ASP A 41 -11.52 -24.04 9.01
CA ASP A 41 -10.54 -25.11 9.15
C ASP A 41 -9.74 -25.38 7.87
N ALA A 42 -10.29 -25.02 6.69
CA ALA A 42 -9.64 -25.19 5.40
C ALA A 42 -8.68 -24.05 5.04
N GLN A 43 -8.67 -22.96 5.81
CA GLN A 43 -7.85 -21.78 5.57
C GLN A 43 -6.63 -21.74 6.48
N HIS A 44 -5.63 -20.93 6.12
CA HIS A 44 -4.37 -20.79 6.82
C HIS A 44 -4.19 -19.39 7.37
N PHE A 45 -3.70 -19.29 8.63
CA PHE A 45 -3.25 -18.02 9.19
C PHE A 45 -1.78 -17.77 8.86
N GLY A 46 -1.51 -16.58 8.31
CA GLY A 46 -0.18 -16.00 8.32
C GLY A 46 -0.05 -14.99 9.46
N ALA A 47 0.99 -15.09 10.26
CA ALA A 47 1.33 -14.10 11.26
C ALA A 47 2.79 -13.68 11.10
N TYR A 48 3.05 -12.37 11.11
CA TYR A 48 4.40 -11.84 11.03
C TYR A 48 4.56 -10.59 11.89
N GLN A 49 5.65 -10.56 12.64
CA GLN A 49 6.06 -9.39 13.41
C GLN A 49 7.42 -8.90 12.90
N HIS A 50 7.55 -7.61 12.69
CA HIS A 50 8.76 -6.99 12.24
C HIS A 50 9.25 -5.93 13.23
N ASN A 51 10.58 -5.72 13.27
CA ASN A 51 11.24 -4.69 14.07
C ASN A 51 10.83 -4.73 15.56
N GLY A 52 10.93 -5.93 16.18
CA GLY A 52 10.63 -6.10 17.61
C GLY A 52 9.14 -5.89 17.95
N GLY A 53 8.24 -6.20 17.02
CA GLY A 53 6.78 -6.04 17.23
C GLY A 53 6.24 -4.65 16.89
N ARG A 54 7.06 -3.75 16.32
CA ARG A 54 6.57 -2.43 15.88
C ARG A 54 5.62 -2.51 14.69
N ILE A 55 5.73 -3.55 13.87
CA ILE A 55 4.79 -3.88 12.80
C ILE A 55 4.26 -5.28 13.08
N GLY A 56 2.96 -5.42 13.13
CA GLY A 56 2.25 -6.69 13.24
C GLY A 56 1.32 -6.88 12.05
N VAL A 57 1.34 -8.09 11.48
CA VAL A 57 0.48 -8.48 10.37
C VAL A 57 -0.14 -9.83 10.66
N ILE A 58 -1.43 -9.95 10.36
CA ILE A 58 -2.15 -11.21 10.26
C ILE A 58 -2.80 -11.25 8.87
N SER A 59 -2.73 -12.39 8.20
CA SER A 59 -3.46 -12.65 6.95
C SER A 59 -4.16 -14.00 7.01
N VAL A 60 -5.28 -14.12 6.28
CA VAL A 60 -5.99 -15.38 6.05
C VAL A 60 -5.86 -15.73 4.58
N ILE A 61 -5.37 -16.94 4.31
CA ILE A 61 -5.18 -17.48 2.97
C ILE A 61 -6.10 -18.68 2.76
N ASP A 62 -6.78 -18.69 1.63
CA ASP A 62 -7.50 -19.86 1.14
C ASP A 62 -6.62 -20.61 0.14
N GLY A 63 -6.45 -21.90 0.30
CA GLY A 63 -5.47 -22.70 -0.44
C GLY A 63 -4.02 -22.51 0.04
N GLY A 64 -3.08 -23.22 -0.55
CA GLY A 64 -1.68 -23.19 -0.13
C GLY A 64 -1.43 -23.85 1.22
N ASP A 65 -0.57 -23.25 2.04
CA ASP A 65 -0.17 -23.72 3.36
C ASP A 65 0.20 -22.59 4.33
N ASP A 66 0.53 -22.91 5.58
CA ASP A 66 0.94 -21.93 6.60
C ASP A 66 2.24 -21.20 6.23
N ALA A 67 3.12 -21.82 5.45
CA ALA A 67 4.35 -21.17 5.00
C ALA A 67 4.04 -20.06 3.99
N LEU A 68 3.14 -20.31 3.03
CA LEU A 68 2.65 -19.30 2.09
C LEU A 68 1.95 -18.16 2.84
N ALA A 69 1.06 -18.48 3.78
CA ALA A 69 0.35 -17.48 4.58
C ALA A 69 1.34 -16.55 5.32
N LYS A 70 2.40 -17.11 5.90
CA LYS A 70 3.47 -16.33 6.54
C LYS A 70 4.24 -15.47 5.54
N GLN A 71 4.56 -15.97 4.34
CA GLN A 71 5.27 -15.21 3.31
C GLN A 71 4.42 -14.01 2.84
N ILE A 72 3.11 -14.18 2.68
CA ILE A 72 2.20 -13.09 2.35
C ILE A 72 2.16 -12.06 3.49
N SER A 73 2.11 -12.49 4.76
CA SER A 73 2.19 -11.57 5.90
C SER A 73 3.53 -10.79 5.93
N MET A 74 4.64 -11.40 5.54
CA MET A 74 5.94 -10.71 5.39
C MET A 74 5.89 -9.67 4.28
N HIS A 75 5.29 -10.01 3.14
CA HIS A 75 5.09 -9.07 2.04
C HIS A 75 4.25 -7.86 2.48
N ILE A 76 3.11 -8.10 3.16
CA ILE A 76 2.23 -7.03 3.68
C ILE A 76 2.98 -6.12 4.66
N ALA A 77 3.82 -6.69 5.53
CA ALA A 77 4.62 -5.90 6.46
C ALA A 77 5.60 -4.96 5.73
N ALA A 78 6.24 -5.44 4.66
CA ALA A 78 7.24 -4.71 3.89
C ALA A 78 6.62 -3.67 2.95
N MET A 79 5.60 -4.08 2.18
CA MET A 79 5.03 -3.28 1.08
C MET A 79 3.87 -2.39 1.48
N LYS A 80 3.32 -2.55 2.71
CA LYS A 80 2.30 -1.68 3.32
C LYS A 80 1.03 -1.47 2.47
N PRO A 81 0.44 -2.50 1.84
CA PRO A 81 -0.81 -2.32 1.15
C PRO A 81 -1.89 -1.85 2.13
N THR A 82 -2.81 -1.00 1.68
CA THR A 82 -3.93 -0.50 2.50
C THR A 82 -5.17 -1.33 2.35
N VAL A 83 -5.36 -1.94 1.17
CA VAL A 83 -6.52 -2.77 0.81
C VAL A 83 -6.07 -4.01 0.03
N LEU A 84 -6.97 -4.99 -0.11
CA LEU A 84 -6.66 -6.22 -0.83
C LEU A 84 -6.57 -5.98 -2.34
N SER A 85 -7.55 -5.30 -2.92
CA SER A 85 -7.67 -5.11 -4.37
C SER A 85 -8.13 -3.70 -4.76
N TYR A 86 -7.95 -3.36 -6.04
CA TYR A 86 -8.39 -2.08 -6.60
C TYR A 86 -9.90 -1.82 -6.45
N LYS A 87 -10.71 -2.86 -6.24
CA LYS A 87 -12.16 -2.76 -6.05
C LYS A 87 -12.54 -2.12 -4.72
N GLU A 88 -11.60 -2.06 -3.78
CA GLU A 88 -11.78 -1.50 -2.44
C GLU A 88 -11.24 -0.07 -2.32
N LEU A 89 -10.56 0.42 -3.37
CA LEU A 89 -10.10 1.80 -3.41
C LEU A 89 -11.26 2.76 -3.66
N ASP A 90 -11.31 3.82 -2.87
CA ASP A 90 -12.25 4.92 -3.10
C ASP A 90 -11.90 5.69 -4.38
N GLU A 91 -12.92 6.05 -5.17
CA GLU A 91 -12.72 6.72 -6.47
C GLU A 91 -12.06 8.09 -6.31
N GLN A 92 -12.42 8.85 -5.26
CA GLN A 92 -11.83 10.15 -4.99
C GLN A 92 -10.37 10.00 -4.57
N PHE A 93 -10.06 9.01 -3.72
CA PHE A 93 -8.69 8.69 -3.35
C PHE A 93 -7.83 8.38 -4.58
N VAL A 94 -8.32 7.57 -5.53
CA VAL A 94 -7.60 7.27 -6.77
C VAL A 94 -7.34 8.53 -7.59
N LYS A 95 -8.32 9.45 -7.67
CA LYS A 95 -8.15 10.74 -8.38
C LYS A 95 -7.10 11.63 -7.73
N ASP A 96 -7.12 11.71 -6.41
CA ASP A 96 -6.18 12.54 -5.65
C ASP A 96 -4.76 12.01 -5.77
N GLU A 97 -4.56 10.69 -5.65
CA GLU A 97 -3.26 10.03 -5.84
C GLU A 97 -2.74 10.18 -7.28
N LEU A 98 -3.62 10.03 -8.28
CA LEU A 98 -3.25 10.27 -9.69
C LEU A 98 -2.80 11.71 -9.91
N ALA A 99 -3.47 12.68 -9.29
CA ALA A 99 -3.08 14.09 -9.37
C ALA A 99 -1.70 14.33 -8.72
N GLN A 100 -1.42 13.69 -7.58
CA GLN A 100 -0.10 13.76 -6.94
C GLN A 100 0.99 13.13 -7.81
N LEU A 101 0.74 11.96 -8.42
CA LEU A 101 1.67 11.33 -9.35
C LEU A 101 1.98 12.25 -10.55
N ASN A 102 0.97 12.91 -11.11
CA ASN A 102 1.16 13.86 -12.21
C ASN A 102 1.91 15.11 -11.77
N HIS A 103 1.71 15.59 -10.54
CA HIS A 103 2.52 16.70 -10.00
C HIS A 103 4.00 16.32 -9.86
N VAL A 104 4.31 15.09 -9.45
CA VAL A 104 5.71 14.59 -9.42
C VAL A 104 6.28 14.53 -10.84
N ILE A 105 5.49 14.14 -11.85
CA ILE A 105 5.91 14.15 -13.26
C ILE A 105 6.23 15.59 -13.72
N ASP A 106 5.43 16.58 -13.29
CA ASP A 106 5.69 18.01 -13.62
C ASP A 106 7.03 18.47 -13.05
N GLN A 107 7.33 18.16 -11.79
CA GLN A 107 8.62 18.48 -11.16
C GLN A 107 9.80 17.80 -11.86
N ASP A 108 9.63 16.52 -12.27
CA ASP A 108 10.65 15.82 -13.06
C ASP A 108 10.82 16.48 -14.45
N ASN A 109 9.74 16.90 -15.09
CA ASN A 109 9.76 17.57 -16.38
C ASN A 109 10.49 18.93 -16.32
N GLU A 110 10.35 19.69 -15.24
CA GLU A 110 11.16 20.90 -15.01
C GLU A 110 12.66 20.55 -14.98
N SER A 111 13.02 19.51 -14.22
CA SER A 111 14.40 19.03 -14.12
C SER A 111 14.93 18.52 -15.47
N ARG A 112 14.09 17.80 -16.23
CA ARG A 112 14.40 17.26 -17.57
C ARG A 112 14.65 18.38 -18.58
N ALA A 113 13.82 19.43 -18.54
CA ALA A 113 13.97 20.59 -19.41
C ALA A 113 15.32 21.28 -19.21
N MET A 114 15.81 21.38 -17.97
CA MET A 114 17.12 21.99 -17.66
C MET A 114 18.29 21.24 -18.31
N VAL A 115 18.14 19.94 -18.57
CA VAL A 115 19.19 19.08 -19.19
C VAL A 115 18.86 18.68 -20.63
N GLY A 116 17.87 19.32 -21.27
CA GLY A 116 17.48 19.10 -22.67
C GLY A 116 16.85 17.75 -22.96
N LYS A 117 16.27 17.08 -21.96
CA LYS A 117 15.54 15.82 -22.13
C LYS A 117 14.08 16.07 -22.48
N PRO A 118 13.42 15.20 -23.27
CA PRO A 118 12.00 15.34 -23.58
C PRO A 118 11.15 15.17 -22.30
N ALA A 119 10.05 15.91 -22.26
CA ALA A 119 9.07 15.79 -21.16
C ALA A 119 8.41 14.41 -21.14
N LEU A 120 8.10 13.93 -19.93
CA LEU A 120 7.28 12.74 -19.72
C LEU A 120 5.80 13.11 -19.82
N PRO A 121 4.96 12.27 -20.42
CA PRO A 121 3.52 12.49 -20.46
C PRO A 121 2.90 12.27 -19.07
N HIS A 122 1.82 12.99 -18.81
CA HIS A 122 0.98 12.72 -17.64
C HIS A 122 0.29 11.36 -17.76
N LEU A 123 0.08 10.73 -16.61
CA LEU A 123 -0.74 9.53 -16.49
C LEU A 123 -2.22 9.91 -16.66
N LYS A 124 -2.94 9.16 -17.50
CA LYS A 124 -4.37 9.33 -17.71
C LYS A 124 -5.21 8.56 -16.69
N TYR A 125 -4.70 7.42 -16.25
CA TYR A 125 -5.35 6.51 -15.33
C TYR A 125 -4.38 6.12 -14.21
N GLY A 126 -4.92 5.79 -13.03
CA GLY A 126 -4.15 5.36 -11.86
C GLY A 126 -4.55 3.98 -11.37
N SER A 127 -5.73 3.49 -11.74
CA SER A 127 -6.31 2.24 -11.25
C SER A 127 -6.98 1.43 -12.35
N LYS A 128 -6.92 0.10 -12.21
CA LYS A 128 -7.65 -0.86 -13.06
C LYS A 128 -9.15 -0.59 -13.09
N ALA A 129 -9.72 -0.02 -12.04
CA ALA A 129 -11.13 0.39 -12.01
C ALA A 129 -11.48 1.41 -13.12
N GLN A 130 -10.52 2.20 -13.59
CA GLN A 130 -10.70 3.19 -14.65
C GLN A 130 -10.48 2.62 -16.06
N LEU A 131 -9.87 1.43 -16.17
CA LEU A 131 -9.55 0.77 -17.43
C LEU A 131 -10.73 -0.07 -17.90
N THR A 132 -11.77 0.59 -18.37
CA THR A 132 -12.95 -0.08 -18.96
C THR A 132 -12.58 -0.84 -20.24
N ASP A 133 -13.43 -1.77 -20.67
CA ASP A 133 -13.23 -2.53 -21.92
C ASP A 133 -13.04 -1.60 -23.11
N ALA A 134 -13.74 -0.45 -23.15
CA ALA A 134 -13.57 0.54 -24.19
C ALA A 134 -12.20 1.22 -24.16
N VAL A 135 -11.66 1.52 -22.96
CA VAL A 135 -10.31 2.08 -22.79
C VAL A 135 -9.25 1.08 -23.22
N VAL A 136 -9.40 -0.18 -22.82
CA VAL A 136 -8.47 -1.26 -23.18
C VAL A 136 -8.48 -1.50 -24.70
N ALA A 137 -9.67 -1.56 -25.31
CA ALA A 137 -9.80 -1.71 -26.77
C ALA A 137 -9.18 -0.53 -27.52
N GLN A 138 -9.39 0.70 -27.06
CA GLN A 138 -8.76 1.88 -27.68
C GLN A 138 -7.24 1.84 -27.55
N ALA A 139 -6.70 1.43 -26.40
CA ALA A 139 -5.26 1.30 -26.22
C ALA A 139 -4.65 0.25 -27.17
N GLU A 140 -5.34 -0.85 -27.43
CA GLU A 140 -4.91 -1.84 -28.40
C GLU A 140 -4.88 -1.28 -29.84
N GLU A 141 -5.91 -0.52 -30.24
CA GLU A 141 -5.94 0.15 -31.53
C GLU A 141 -4.85 1.21 -31.68
N ASP A 142 -4.58 1.99 -30.60
CA ASP A 142 -3.50 2.97 -30.58
C ASP A 142 -2.13 2.29 -30.75
N ILE A 143 -1.91 1.14 -30.12
CA ILE A 143 -0.70 0.33 -30.24
C ILE A 143 -0.56 -0.21 -31.69
N LYS A 144 -1.64 -0.67 -32.30
CA LYS A 144 -1.63 -1.12 -33.71
C LYS A 144 -1.26 0.03 -34.65
N ALA A 145 -1.83 1.22 -34.42
CA ALA A 145 -1.51 2.40 -35.20
C ALA A 145 -0.04 2.82 -35.03
N GLU A 146 0.51 2.75 -33.82
CA GLU A 146 1.93 2.99 -33.54
C GLU A 146 2.83 2.01 -34.30
N LEU A 147 2.52 0.69 -34.25
CA LEU A 147 3.28 -0.34 -34.94
C LEU A 147 3.26 -0.16 -36.46
N ALA A 148 2.12 0.25 -37.03
CA ALA A 148 1.98 0.59 -38.41
C ALA A 148 2.85 1.80 -38.82
N ALA A 149 2.85 2.85 -38.01
CA ALA A 149 3.67 4.05 -38.20
C ALA A 149 5.18 3.75 -38.10
N GLU A 150 5.58 2.80 -37.24
CA GLU A 150 6.94 2.28 -37.15
C GLU A 150 7.33 1.36 -38.32
N GLY A 151 6.42 1.03 -39.24
CA GLY A 151 6.65 0.13 -40.33
C GLY A 151 6.83 -1.34 -39.93
N LYS A 152 6.32 -1.74 -38.75
CA LYS A 152 6.40 -3.13 -38.30
C LYS A 152 5.43 -4.01 -39.10
N PRO A 153 5.88 -5.15 -39.66
CA PRO A 153 5.01 -6.05 -40.41
C PRO A 153 3.88 -6.61 -39.49
N GLU A 154 2.65 -6.61 -39.96
CA GLU A 154 1.48 -7.13 -39.23
C GLU A 154 1.66 -8.56 -38.72
N LYS A 155 2.39 -9.40 -39.45
CA LYS A 155 2.67 -10.81 -39.08
C LYS A 155 3.40 -11.01 -37.78
N ILE A 156 3.98 -9.94 -37.18
CA ILE A 156 4.67 -9.98 -35.87
C ILE A 156 3.88 -9.27 -34.76
N TRP A 157 2.75 -8.63 -35.07
CA TRP A 157 1.96 -7.87 -34.11
C TRP A 157 1.43 -8.76 -33.00
N ASP A 158 0.97 -9.97 -33.26
CA ASP A 158 0.50 -10.93 -32.26
C ASP A 158 1.54 -11.23 -31.18
N LYS A 159 2.83 -11.03 -31.48
CA LYS A 159 3.93 -11.22 -30.54
C LYS A 159 4.28 -9.93 -29.76
N ILE A 160 3.98 -8.77 -30.35
CA ILE A 160 4.37 -7.46 -29.79
C ILE A 160 3.23 -6.86 -28.96
N ILE A 161 2.00 -6.95 -29.47
CA ILE A 161 0.83 -6.33 -28.82
C ILE A 161 0.66 -6.77 -27.36
N PRO A 162 0.73 -8.08 -27.02
CA PRO A 162 0.58 -8.49 -25.61
C PRO A 162 1.55 -7.77 -24.68
N GLY A 163 2.83 -7.71 -24.99
CA GLY A 163 3.84 -7.04 -24.18
C GLY A 163 3.63 -5.51 -24.07
N LYS A 164 3.17 -4.86 -25.16
CA LYS A 164 2.79 -3.44 -25.11
C LYS A 164 1.53 -3.20 -24.28
N MET A 165 0.55 -4.11 -24.33
CA MET A 165 -0.66 -4.06 -23.50
C MET A 165 -0.33 -4.29 -22.03
N ASP A 166 0.55 -5.25 -21.70
CA ASP A 166 1.04 -5.45 -20.34
C ASP A 166 1.71 -4.17 -19.80
N ARG A 167 2.51 -3.53 -20.66
CA ARG A 167 3.14 -2.27 -20.33
C ARG A 167 2.11 -1.15 -20.12
N PHE A 168 1.10 -1.05 -20.99
CA PHE A 168 0.00 -0.11 -20.84
C PHE A 168 -0.73 -0.31 -19.50
N MET A 169 -1.08 -1.54 -19.14
CA MET A 169 -1.70 -1.87 -17.87
C MET A 169 -0.81 -1.44 -16.69
N LEU A 170 0.47 -1.81 -16.72
CA LEU A 170 1.44 -1.48 -15.68
C LEU A 170 1.59 0.04 -15.49
N ASP A 171 1.63 0.81 -16.58
CA ASP A 171 1.81 2.26 -16.52
C ASP A 171 0.55 3.00 -16.06
N ASN A 172 -0.64 2.41 -16.26
CA ASN A 172 -1.93 3.01 -15.93
C ASN A 172 -2.59 2.45 -14.65
N THR A 173 -1.87 1.68 -13.84
CA THR A 173 -2.35 1.14 -12.54
C THR A 173 -1.39 1.45 -11.39
N LYS A 174 -0.73 2.60 -11.43
CA LYS A 174 0.29 2.97 -10.43
C LYS A 174 -0.27 3.11 -9.02
N VAL A 175 -1.52 3.57 -8.88
CA VAL A 175 -2.19 3.68 -7.59
C VAL A 175 -2.48 2.27 -7.04
N ASP A 176 -2.97 1.35 -7.88
CA ASP A 176 -3.17 -0.03 -7.45
C ASP A 176 -1.87 -0.68 -6.97
N GLN A 177 -0.77 -0.50 -7.73
CA GLN A 177 0.55 -1.04 -7.38
C GLN A 177 1.08 -0.48 -6.05
N ALA A 178 0.73 0.76 -5.70
CA ALA A 178 1.16 1.37 -4.45
C ALA A 178 0.31 0.91 -3.25
N TYR A 179 -1.00 0.78 -3.44
CA TYR A 179 -1.95 0.68 -2.32
C TYR A 179 -2.68 -0.65 -2.21
N THR A 180 -2.68 -1.51 -3.24
CA THR A 180 -3.40 -2.79 -3.18
C THR A 180 -2.47 -3.98 -3.14
N LEU A 181 -2.74 -4.94 -2.24
CA LEU A 181 -1.91 -6.12 -2.05
C LEU A 181 -1.72 -6.92 -3.35
N LEU A 182 -2.82 -7.16 -4.07
CA LEU A 182 -2.81 -8.05 -5.24
C LEU A 182 -2.02 -7.49 -6.43
N ALA A 183 -1.97 -6.15 -6.60
CA ALA A 183 -1.25 -5.52 -7.70
C ALA A 183 0.24 -5.26 -7.39
N GLN A 184 0.68 -5.44 -6.16
CA GLN A 184 2.10 -5.26 -5.80
C GLN A 184 2.97 -6.37 -6.38
N VAL A 185 4.20 -6.02 -6.76
CA VAL A 185 5.23 -7.00 -7.13
C VAL A 185 5.58 -7.84 -5.91
N TYR A 186 5.58 -9.16 -6.05
CA TYR A 186 5.79 -10.06 -4.92
C TYR A 186 7.25 -10.06 -4.47
N ILE A 187 7.50 -9.79 -3.19
CA ILE A 187 8.88 -9.64 -2.66
C ILE A 187 9.74 -10.90 -2.74
N MET A 188 9.12 -12.08 -2.89
CA MET A 188 9.84 -13.37 -3.00
C MET A 188 10.06 -13.78 -4.47
N ASP A 189 9.35 -13.17 -5.42
CA ASP A 189 9.45 -13.41 -6.86
C ASP A 189 9.08 -12.12 -7.61
N ASP A 190 10.06 -11.28 -7.91
CA ASP A 190 9.88 -9.98 -8.55
C ASP A 190 9.41 -10.04 -10.01
N SER A 191 9.33 -11.23 -10.58
CA SER A 191 8.77 -11.45 -11.91
C SER A 191 7.24 -11.49 -11.95
N LYS A 192 6.56 -11.54 -10.77
CA LYS A 192 5.12 -11.69 -10.64
C LYS A 192 4.53 -10.66 -9.68
N THR A 193 3.26 -10.33 -9.90
CA THR A 193 2.45 -9.70 -8.85
C THR A 193 2.04 -10.73 -7.80
N VAL A 194 1.60 -10.25 -6.63
CA VAL A 194 1.02 -11.13 -5.59
C VAL A 194 -0.15 -11.92 -6.16
N GLU A 195 -1.05 -11.28 -6.95
CA GLU A 195 -2.17 -11.95 -7.62
C GLU A 195 -1.69 -13.10 -8.50
N ALA A 196 -0.78 -12.82 -9.45
CA ALA A 196 -0.28 -13.83 -10.38
C ALA A 196 0.48 -14.98 -9.67
N TYR A 197 1.19 -14.68 -8.58
CA TYR A 197 1.84 -15.71 -7.79
C TYR A 197 0.83 -16.61 -7.08
N LEU A 198 -0.17 -16.03 -6.40
CA LEU A 198 -1.21 -16.77 -5.71
C LEU A 198 -2.02 -17.66 -6.66
N GLU A 199 -2.39 -17.15 -7.83
CA GLU A 199 -3.06 -17.93 -8.89
C GLU A 199 -2.22 -19.13 -9.31
N SER A 200 -0.88 -18.95 -9.46
CA SER A 200 0.02 -20.02 -9.88
C SER A 200 0.11 -21.17 -8.89
N VAL A 201 -0.26 -20.96 -7.63
CA VAL A 201 -0.28 -21.97 -6.55
C VAL A 201 -1.70 -22.33 -6.08
N ASN A 202 -2.74 -21.91 -6.81
CA ASN A 202 -4.16 -22.09 -6.48
C ASN A 202 -4.51 -21.62 -5.06
N ALA A 203 -4.04 -20.43 -4.70
CA ALA A 203 -4.32 -19.79 -3.42
C ALA A 203 -4.90 -18.38 -3.62
N SER A 204 -5.54 -17.85 -2.58
CA SER A 204 -6.03 -16.48 -2.54
C SER A 204 -5.94 -15.90 -1.14
N VAL A 205 -5.81 -14.57 -1.03
CA VAL A 205 -5.94 -13.87 0.26
C VAL A 205 -7.40 -13.57 0.50
N VAL A 206 -7.90 -13.95 1.68
CA VAL A 206 -9.28 -13.68 2.11
C VAL A 206 -9.35 -12.30 2.75
N GLU A 207 -8.48 -12.06 3.72
CA GLU A 207 -8.36 -10.76 4.39
C GLU A 207 -7.00 -10.63 5.08
N PHE A 208 -6.66 -9.41 5.47
CA PHE A 208 -5.48 -9.15 6.30
C PHE A 208 -5.70 -7.94 7.21
N ALA A 209 -4.93 -7.89 8.29
CA ALA A 209 -4.77 -6.70 9.11
C ALA A 209 -3.29 -6.40 9.30
N ARG A 210 -2.93 -5.13 9.20
CA ARG A 210 -1.59 -4.61 9.46
C ARG A 210 -1.68 -3.44 10.43
N PHE A 211 -0.88 -3.49 11.47
CA PHE A 211 -0.71 -2.39 12.41
C PHE A 211 0.76 -2.03 12.53
N GLU A 212 1.02 -0.73 12.60
CA GLU A 212 2.34 -0.18 12.86
C GLU A 212 2.27 0.81 14.02
N VAL A 213 3.25 0.73 14.93
CA VAL A 213 3.33 1.65 16.09
C VAL A 213 3.50 3.08 15.59
N GLY A 214 2.63 3.97 16.05
CA GLY A 214 2.63 5.38 15.67
C GLY A 214 1.91 5.70 14.36
N GLU A 215 1.37 4.70 13.65
CA GLU A 215 0.63 4.92 12.43
C GLU A 215 -0.64 5.76 12.68
N GLY A 216 -0.84 6.82 11.86
CA GLY A 216 -2.00 7.73 11.99
C GLY A 216 -1.99 8.58 13.27
N ILE A 217 -0.89 8.70 13.98
CA ILE A 217 -0.69 9.71 15.00
C ILE A 217 -0.02 10.91 14.33
N GLU A 218 -0.71 12.05 14.29
CA GLU A 218 -0.06 13.31 13.94
C GLU A 218 1.07 13.53 14.93
N LYS A 219 2.32 13.52 14.45
CA LYS A 219 3.44 13.99 15.26
C LYS A 219 3.11 15.45 15.57
N ALA A 220 2.98 15.80 16.86
CA ALA A 220 2.99 17.20 17.26
C ALA A 220 4.18 17.83 16.50
N ALA A 221 3.91 18.89 15.72
CA ALA A 221 4.97 19.64 15.08
C ALA A 221 6.02 19.88 16.17
N ASN A 222 7.29 19.61 15.86
CA ASN A 222 8.38 19.90 16.79
C ASN A 222 8.38 21.42 16.99
N ASP A 223 7.63 21.85 17.97
CA ASP A 223 7.48 23.26 18.36
C ASP A 223 8.74 23.74 19.13
N PHE A 224 9.81 22.92 19.05
CA PHE A 224 11.07 23.20 19.73
C PHE A 224 11.66 24.56 19.32
N GLU A 225 11.54 24.94 18.04
CA GLU A 225 11.98 26.28 17.59
C GLU A 225 11.12 27.38 18.22
N ASN A 226 9.81 27.18 18.32
CA ASN A 226 8.90 28.13 18.94
C ASN A 226 9.04 28.14 20.47
N GLU A 227 9.25 26.98 21.13
CA GLU A 227 9.53 26.88 22.55
C GLU A 227 10.87 27.53 22.91
N VAL A 228 11.92 27.34 22.11
CA VAL A 228 13.22 28.01 22.28
C VAL A 228 13.06 29.51 22.05
N ALA A 229 12.34 29.93 21.00
CA ALA A 229 12.08 31.34 20.73
C ALA A 229 11.28 32.01 21.86
N ALA A 230 10.24 31.33 22.39
CA ALA A 230 9.45 31.82 23.51
C ALA A 230 10.29 31.91 24.83
N THR A 231 11.15 30.91 25.06
CA THR A 231 12.04 30.89 26.23
C THR A 231 13.10 32.00 26.16
N MET A 232 13.69 32.21 24.94
CA MET A 232 14.62 33.33 24.73
C MET A 232 13.95 34.69 24.85
N ALA A 233 12.73 34.88 24.36
CA ALA A 233 11.98 36.10 24.49
C ALA A 233 11.62 36.39 25.95
N ALA A 234 11.25 35.37 26.73
CA ALA A 234 10.98 35.52 28.18
C ALA A 234 12.26 35.87 28.96
N ALA A 235 13.41 35.31 28.60
CA ALA A 235 14.69 35.62 29.23
C ALA A 235 15.20 37.04 28.89
N LEU A 236 14.93 37.55 27.72
CA LEU A 236 15.33 38.90 27.27
C LEU A 236 14.36 39.99 27.76
N GLY A 237 13.13 39.66 28.17
CA GLY A 237 12.11 40.61 28.67
C GLY A 237 12.18 40.86 30.19
N GLN A 238 13.14 40.28 30.92
CA GLN A 238 13.30 40.44 32.37
C GLN A 238 14.49 41.34 32.79
N ASN A 239 14.97 42.22 31.90
CA ASN A 239 15.94 43.25 32.24
C ASN A 239 15.34 44.65 32.14
#